data_3c5647b3cb855d0e5521377b701f9521
#
_entry.id   3c5647b3cb855d0e5521377b701f9521
#
_cell.length_a   1.000
_cell.length_b   1.000
_cell.length_c   1.000
_cell.angle_alpha   90.00
_cell.angle_beta   90.00
_cell.angle_gamma   90.00
#
_symmetry.space_group_name_H-M   'P 1'
#
loop_
_entity.id
_entity.type
_entity.pdbx_description
1 polymer ?
#
loop_
_entity_poly.entity_id
_entity_poly.type
_entity_poly.pdbx_seq_one_letter_code
_entity_poly.pdbx_strand_id
1 'polypeptide(L)'
;MRDYLIRGLAFNDEIRFFVTKTTDLVEEIRKRHNAYPTAIAATGRVATVTTMMGAMLKSGDRIDVAVRGDGPIGTIYASSDELGETTAYAKNMQVHIPSNSQGKLDVKGVVGGGNITVVRDLGLNEKYTTTSPIVSGEIAEDFTYYFAASEQVPSAVSLGVLVDTDNSVIAAGGFILQVLPQATDATITKLEKVISNIKPISTLIHEGKTPEEIADILFEGEENYRILRKNDVVFKCTCSKERYKDALVTLGREELESLSQEESTELVCAFCKEKYHFTKEEITELLENLK
;
A
#
# COMPACT_ATOMS: atom_id res chain seq x y z
N MET A 1 -3.05 -19.46 -5.70
CA MET A 1 -2.97 -18.62 -6.94
C MET A 1 -2.11 -17.43 -6.57
N ARG A 2 -1.04 -17.12 -7.33
CA ARG A 2 -0.13 -15.99 -7.03
C ARG A 2 -0.86 -14.66 -7.06
N ASP A 3 -0.33 -13.67 -6.34
CA ASP A 3 -0.84 -12.31 -6.39
C ASP A 3 -0.43 -11.63 -7.69
N TYR A 4 -1.35 -10.86 -8.27
CA TYR A 4 -1.09 -10.05 -9.45
C TYR A 4 -2.12 -8.93 -9.60
N LEU A 5 -1.77 -7.96 -10.43
CA LEU A 5 -2.56 -6.81 -10.78
C LEU A 5 -2.83 -6.80 -12.29
N ILE A 6 -4.05 -6.47 -12.67
CA ILE A 6 -4.41 -6.09 -14.03
C ILE A 6 -4.78 -4.61 -14.10
N ARG A 7 -4.40 -3.95 -15.17
CA ARG A 7 -4.88 -2.60 -15.51
C ARG A 7 -5.39 -2.54 -16.92
N GLY A 8 -6.40 -1.71 -17.16
CA GLY A 8 -7.01 -1.61 -18.47
C GLY A 8 -7.94 -0.42 -18.62
N LEU A 9 -8.70 -0.47 -19.69
CA LEU A 9 -9.71 0.53 -20.04
C LEU A 9 -11.04 -0.18 -20.29
N ALA A 10 -12.13 0.48 -19.95
CA ALA A 10 -13.49 -0.01 -20.13
C ALA A 10 -14.39 1.12 -20.64
N PHE A 11 -15.62 0.79 -21.09
CA PHE A 11 -16.61 1.74 -21.58
C PHE A 11 -16.04 2.65 -22.70
N ASN A 12 -15.49 2.04 -23.76
CA ASN A 12 -14.87 2.78 -24.88
C ASN A 12 -13.80 3.80 -24.41
N ASP A 13 -12.94 3.36 -23.50
CA ASP A 13 -11.85 4.16 -22.89
C ASP A 13 -12.33 5.33 -22.00
N GLU A 14 -13.57 5.30 -21.54
CA GLU A 14 -14.09 6.29 -20.59
C GLU A 14 -13.65 6.02 -19.16
N ILE A 15 -13.35 4.76 -18.82
CA ILE A 15 -12.93 4.32 -17.47
C ILE A 15 -11.58 3.65 -17.55
N ARG A 16 -10.63 4.11 -16.74
CA ARG A 16 -9.38 3.39 -16.45
C ARG A 16 -9.56 2.56 -15.19
N PHE A 17 -9.13 1.31 -15.21
CA PHE A 17 -9.26 0.43 -14.06
C PHE A 17 -7.96 -0.26 -13.65
N PHE A 18 -7.89 -0.59 -12.38
CA PHE A 18 -6.88 -1.43 -11.75
C PHE A 18 -7.61 -2.41 -10.85
N VAL A 19 -7.32 -3.69 -10.97
CA VAL A 19 -7.86 -4.75 -10.08
C VAL A 19 -6.70 -5.61 -9.64
N THR A 20 -6.60 -5.88 -8.34
CA THR A 20 -5.48 -6.66 -7.80
C THR A 20 -5.93 -7.64 -6.72
N LYS A 21 -5.26 -8.79 -6.69
CA LYS A 21 -5.18 -9.69 -5.55
C LYS A 21 -3.83 -9.46 -4.86
N THR A 22 -3.84 -9.36 -3.53
CA THR A 22 -2.66 -9.07 -2.69
C THR A 22 -2.59 -9.95 -1.45
N THR A 23 -3.19 -11.15 -1.51
CA THR A 23 -3.29 -12.05 -0.36
C THR A 23 -1.93 -12.51 0.15
N ASP A 24 -1.06 -12.97 -0.76
CA ASP A 24 0.28 -13.45 -0.43
C ASP A 24 1.18 -12.30 0.06
N LEU A 25 1.08 -11.12 -0.57
CA LEU A 25 1.76 -9.89 -0.14
C LEU A 25 1.40 -9.50 1.30
N VAL A 26 0.10 -9.43 1.60
CA VAL A 26 -0.38 -8.98 2.92
C VAL A 26 -0.06 -10.04 3.99
N GLU A 27 -0.15 -11.33 3.67
CA GLU A 27 0.24 -12.41 4.58
C GLU A 27 1.76 -12.38 4.86
N GLU A 28 2.60 -12.08 3.87
CA GLU A 28 4.03 -11.91 4.08
C GLU A 28 4.35 -10.73 5.01
N ILE A 29 3.65 -9.59 4.84
CA ILE A 29 3.76 -8.45 5.76
C ILE A 29 3.34 -8.88 7.18
N ARG A 30 2.22 -9.59 7.32
CA ARG A 30 1.75 -10.07 8.62
C ARG A 30 2.80 -10.93 9.32
N LYS A 31 3.38 -11.89 8.61
CA LYS A 31 4.40 -12.80 9.14
C LYS A 31 5.63 -12.08 9.62
N ARG A 32 6.20 -11.20 8.79
CA ARG A 32 7.42 -10.44 9.10
C ARG A 32 7.28 -9.56 10.33
N HIS A 33 6.09 -9.00 10.51
CA HIS A 33 5.82 -8.07 11.60
C HIS A 33 5.09 -8.71 12.78
N ASN A 34 4.75 -9.99 12.73
CA ASN A 34 3.89 -10.66 13.69
C ASN A 34 2.63 -9.83 13.99
N ALA A 35 1.97 -9.36 12.90
CA ALA A 35 0.90 -8.38 13.00
C ALA A 35 -0.40 -8.98 13.53
N TYR A 36 -1.10 -8.21 14.36
CA TYR A 36 -2.43 -8.57 14.86
C TYR A 36 -3.53 -8.23 13.83
N PRO A 37 -4.72 -8.87 13.93
CA PRO A 37 -5.76 -8.80 12.90
C PRO A 37 -6.16 -7.40 12.45
N THR A 38 -6.44 -6.49 13.39
CA THR A 38 -6.86 -5.13 13.02
C THR A 38 -5.73 -4.33 12.38
N ALA A 39 -4.50 -4.51 12.88
CA ALA A 39 -3.32 -3.84 12.33
C ALA A 39 -3.02 -4.30 10.90
N ILE A 40 -3.08 -5.62 10.63
CA ILE A 40 -2.82 -6.13 9.29
C ILE A 40 -3.96 -5.79 8.32
N ALA A 41 -5.21 -5.72 8.80
CA ALA A 41 -6.33 -5.28 7.96
C ALA A 41 -6.13 -3.83 7.47
N ALA A 42 -5.72 -2.92 8.34
CA ALA A 42 -5.41 -1.53 7.99
C ALA A 42 -4.17 -1.44 7.08
N THR A 43 -3.05 -2.06 7.49
CA THR A 43 -1.78 -2.02 6.73
C THR A 43 -1.91 -2.68 5.36
N GLY A 44 -2.64 -3.78 5.26
CA GLY A 44 -2.88 -4.50 4.02
C GLY A 44 -3.71 -3.69 3.02
N ARG A 45 -4.72 -2.92 3.49
CA ARG A 45 -5.46 -1.99 2.63
C ARG A 45 -4.55 -0.89 2.07
N VAL A 46 -3.68 -0.31 2.90
CA VAL A 46 -2.70 0.70 2.45
C VAL A 46 -1.70 0.08 1.47
N ALA A 47 -1.18 -1.12 1.74
CA ALA A 47 -0.30 -1.83 0.82
C ALA A 47 -0.97 -2.08 -0.53
N THR A 48 -2.23 -2.54 -0.53
CA THR A 48 -3.00 -2.84 -1.74
C THR A 48 -3.24 -1.60 -2.60
N VAL A 49 -3.66 -0.47 -2.02
CA VAL A 49 -3.86 0.76 -2.79
C VAL A 49 -2.53 1.31 -3.30
N THR A 50 -1.47 1.23 -2.51
CA THR A 50 -0.12 1.67 -2.92
C THR A 50 0.41 0.83 -4.08
N THR A 51 0.16 -0.50 -4.09
CA THR A 51 0.48 -1.38 -5.23
C THR A 51 -0.21 -0.92 -6.51
N MET A 52 -1.51 -0.60 -6.44
CA MET A 52 -2.26 -0.11 -7.61
C MET A 52 -1.77 1.27 -8.06
N MET A 53 -1.42 2.15 -7.12
CA MET A 53 -0.85 3.47 -7.43
C MET A 53 0.55 3.35 -8.05
N GLY A 54 1.38 2.40 -7.59
CA GLY A 54 2.65 2.05 -8.22
C GLY A 54 2.48 1.68 -9.69
N ALA A 55 1.48 0.85 -10.01
CA ALA A 55 1.18 0.46 -11.39
C ALA A 55 0.72 1.63 -12.29
N MET A 56 0.43 2.82 -11.74
CA MET A 56 0.14 4.04 -12.50
C MET A 56 1.42 4.75 -12.97
N LEU A 57 2.56 4.44 -12.39
CA LEU A 57 3.84 5.09 -12.64
C LEU A 57 4.51 4.61 -13.94
N LYS A 58 5.57 5.31 -14.34
CA LYS A 58 6.46 4.92 -15.43
C LYS A 58 7.59 4.05 -14.89
N SER A 59 8.35 3.46 -15.82
CA SER A 59 9.50 2.61 -15.46
C SER A 59 10.56 3.39 -14.69
N GLY A 60 10.97 2.82 -13.56
CA GLY A 60 11.96 3.40 -12.66
C GLY A 60 11.40 4.34 -11.59
N ASP A 61 10.13 4.72 -11.69
CA ASP A 61 9.48 5.58 -10.69
C ASP A 61 9.03 4.76 -9.47
N ARG A 62 8.90 5.46 -8.33
CA ARG A 62 8.46 4.86 -7.08
C ARG A 62 7.43 5.75 -6.37
N ILE A 63 6.53 5.12 -5.62
CA ILE A 63 5.55 5.81 -4.80
C ILE A 63 5.68 5.36 -3.35
N ASP A 64 5.69 6.33 -2.46
CA ASP A 64 5.66 6.13 -1.02
C ASP A 64 4.37 6.74 -0.46
N VAL A 65 3.69 5.99 0.38
CA VAL A 65 2.46 6.40 1.05
C VAL A 65 2.66 6.35 2.55
N ALA A 66 2.25 7.41 3.25
CA ALA A 66 2.20 7.46 4.70
C ALA A 66 0.80 7.88 5.15
N VAL A 67 0.11 6.98 5.84
CA VAL A 67 -1.17 7.26 6.51
C VAL A 67 -0.85 7.56 7.97
N ARG A 68 -0.94 8.83 8.36
CA ARG A 68 -0.63 9.32 9.72
C ARG A 68 -1.93 9.58 10.45
N GLY A 69 -2.39 8.59 11.20
CA GLY A 69 -3.57 8.71 12.05
C GLY A 69 -3.21 8.92 13.52
N ASP A 70 -4.17 9.43 14.30
CA ASP A 70 -4.09 9.56 15.75
C ASP A 70 -4.58 8.30 16.49
N GLY A 71 -5.01 7.28 15.76
CA GLY A 71 -5.38 5.99 16.31
C GLY A 71 -4.19 5.16 16.78
N PRO A 72 -4.44 4.04 17.50
CA PRO A 72 -3.39 3.27 18.18
C PRO A 72 -2.38 2.57 17.26
N ILE A 73 -2.67 2.42 15.96
CA ILE A 73 -1.70 1.89 14.98
C ILE A 73 -0.57 2.89 14.70
N GLY A 74 -0.82 4.18 14.89
CA GLY A 74 0.08 5.26 14.53
C GLY A 74 0.18 5.44 13.01
N THR A 75 1.40 5.59 12.50
CA THR A 75 1.62 5.77 11.06
C THR A 75 1.76 4.43 10.35
N ILE A 76 1.04 4.28 9.24
CA ILE A 76 1.21 3.18 8.28
C ILE A 76 2.04 3.71 7.10
N TYR A 77 3.08 2.97 6.73
CA TYR A 77 3.93 3.26 5.58
C TYR A 77 3.81 2.15 4.55
N ALA A 78 3.74 2.51 3.28
CA ALA A 78 3.82 1.58 2.15
C ALA A 78 4.63 2.21 1.02
N SER A 79 5.33 1.37 0.27
CA SER A 79 6.11 1.77 -0.90
C SER A 79 5.90 0.76 -2.01
N SER A 80 5.74 1.23 -3.25
CA SER A 80 5.58 0.36 -4.43
C SER A 80 6.19 1.02 -5.66
N ASP A 81 6.44 0.21 -6.68
CA ASP A 81 6.89 0.64 -8.00
C ASP A 81 5.94 0.16 -9.11
N GLU A 82 6.30 0.44 -10.35
CA GLU A 82 5.50 0.08 -11.53
C GLU A 82 5.47 -1.42 -11.84
N LEU A 83 6.34 -2.20 -11.20
CA LEU A 83 6.42 -3.66 -11.37
C LEU A 83 5.53 -4.41 -10.39
N GLY A 84 5.00 -3.74 -9.35
CA GLY A 84 4.22 -4.36 -8.27
C GLY A 84 5.09 -4.87 -7.11
N GLU A 85 6.36 -4.43 -7.04
CA GLU A 85 7.25 -4.70 -5.91
C GLU A 85 6.87 -3.79 -4.74
N THR A 86 6.19 -4.36 -3.75
CA THR A 86 5.55 -3.58 -2.67
C THR A 86 6.09 -3.98 -1.30
N THR A 87 6.21 -3.00 -0.41
CA THR A 87 6.49 -3.19 1.02
C THR A 87 5.56 -2.31 1.84
N ALA A 88 5.22 -2.76 3.06
CA ALA A 88 4.48 -1.94 4.01
C ALA A 88 4.76 -2.35 5.46
N TYR A 89 4.56 -1.42 6.38
CA TYR A 89 4.53 -1.65 7.82
C TYR A 89 3.73 -0.55 8.53
N ALA A 90 3.37 -0.78 9.79
CA ALA A 90 2.85 0.27 10.65
C ALA A 90 3.71 0.42 11.91
N LYS A 91 3.65 1.58 12.54
CA LYS A 91 4.40 1.87 13.76
C LYS A 91 4.08 0.86 14.88
N ASN A 92 2.81 0.44 14.99
CA ASN A 92 2.37 -0.55 15.95
C ASN A 92 1.59 -1.68 15.25
N MET A 93 2.30 -2.75 14.86
CA MET A 93 1.71 -3.91 14.18
C MET A 93 1.05 -4.91 15.17
N GLN A 94 1.30 -4.80 16.47
CA GLN A 94 0.71 -5.64 17.52
C GLN A 94 -0.51 -5.01 18.18
N VAL A 95 -1.10 -3.97 17.56
CA VAL A 95 -2.36 -3.41 18.04
C VAL A 95 -3.54 -4.22 17.55
N HIS A 96 -4.46 -4.52 18.45
CA HIS A 96 -5.78 -5.08 18.17
C HIS A 96 -6.82 -4.37 19.00
N ILE A 97 -7.92 -4.00 18.39
CA ILE A 97 -9.08 -3.40 19.05
C ILE A 97 -10.30 -4.25 18.76
N PRO A 98 -11.34 -4.20 19.63
CA PRO A 98 -12.56 -4.96 19.43
C PRO A 98 -13.18 -4.70 18.06
N SER A 99 -13.88 -5.70 17.52
CA SER A 99 -14.67 -5.55 16.29
C SER A 99 -15.70 -4.43 16.43
N ASN A 100 -16.01 -3.78 15.32
CA ASN A 100 -17.04 -2.74 15.27
C ASN A 100 -18.46 -3.34 15.49
N SER A 101 -19.48 -2.49 15.53
CA SER A 101 -20.88 -2.89 15.74
C SER A 101 -21.44 -3.86 14.69
N GLN A 102 -20.78 -4.01 13.57
CA GLN A 102 -21.12 -4.96 12.49
C GLN A 102 -20.35 -6.28 12.59
N GLY A 103 -19.54 -6.49 13.63
CA GLY A 103 -18.70 -7.68 13.80
C GLY A 103 -17.48 -7.71 12.89
N LYS A 104 -17.12 -6.61 12.24
CA LYS A 104 -15.92 -6.48 11.39
C LYS A 104 -14.75 -5.89 12.16
N LEU A 105 -13.52 -6.16 11.70
CA LEU A 105 -12.32 -5.49 12.22
C LEU A 105 -12.46 -3.98 12.09
N ASP A 106 -12.28 -3.27 13.19
CA ASP A 106 -12.47 -1.81 13.25
C ASP A 106 -11.22 -1.07 12.73
N VAL A 107 -11.09 -1.02 11.40
CA VAL A 107 -9.99 -0.31 10.72
C VAL A 107 -10.06 1.19 10.99
N LYS A 108 -11.26 1.78 10.97
CA LYS A 108 -11.47 3.18 11.31
C LYS A 108 -10.96 3.51 12.71
N GLY A 109 -11.32 2.70 13.70
CA GLY A 109 -10.92 2.92 15.09
C GLY A 109 -9.42 2.76 15.32
N VAL A 110 -8.76 1.86 14.59
CA VAL A 110 -7.31 1.65 14.73
C VAL A 110 -6.49 2.74 14.02
N VAL A 111 -7.01 3.33 12.95
CA VAL A 111 -6.36 4.39 12.16
C VAL A 111 -6.58 5.77 12.78
N GLY A 112 -7.84 6.10 13.10
CA GLY A 112 -8.23 7.42 13.61
C GLY A 112 -8.24 8.51 12.54
N GLY A 113 -8.26 9.76 12.98
CA GLY A 113 -8.18 10.95 12.13
C GLY A 113 -6.74 11.36 11.84
N GLY A 114 -6.52 12.17 10.81
CA GLY A 114 -5.17 12.61 10.45
C GLY A 114 -4.99 12.90 8.97
N ASN A 115 -3.83 12.52 8.40
CA ASN A 115 -3.49 12.83 7.02
C ASN A 115 -2.88 11.64 6.28
N ILE A 116 -3.14 11.59 4.96
CA ILE A 116 -2.46 10.76 3.98
C ILE A 116 -1.44 11.63 3.26
N THR A 117 -0.20 11.21 3.24
CA THR A 117 0.86 11.84 2.43
C THR A 117 1.31 10.83 1.37
N VAL A 118 1.31 11.27 0.12
CA VAL A 118 1.80 10.50 -1.02
C VAL A 118 3.02 11.21 -1.60
N VAL A 119 4.11 10.48 -1.75
CA VAL A 119 5.37 10.96 -2.32
C VAL A 119 5.65 10.16 -3.58
N ARG A 120 5.82 10.84 -4.71
CA ARG A 120 6.26 10.23 -5.98
C ARG A 120 7.71 10.59 -6.24
N ASP A 121 8.52 9.57 -6.34
CA ASP A 121 9.90 9.68 -6.79
C ASP A 121 9.92 9.35 -8.29
N LEU A 122 10.07 10.38 -9.10
CA LEU A 122 10.04 10.32 -10.57
C LEU A 122 11.47 10.35 -11.15
N GLY A 123 12.49 10.04 -10.34
CA GLY A 123 13.89 10.13 -10.76
C GLY A 123 14.37 11.57 -11.02
N LEU A 124 13.62 12.57 -10.58
CA LEU A 124 13.97 13.99 -10.68
C LEU A 124 14.68 14.46 -9.40
N ASN A 125 15.29 15.66 -9.44
CA ASN A 125 15.98 16.23 -8.28
C ASN A 125 15.03 16.48 -7.10
N GLU A 126 13.74 16.70 -7.36
CA GLU A 126 12.73 16.93 -6.33
C GLU A 126 11.62 15.87 -6.43
N LYS A 127 11.18 15.38 -5.27
CA LYS A 127 10.05 14.45 -5.15
C LYS A 127 8.75 15.23 -5.12
N TYR A 128 7.76 14.74 -5.84
CA TYR A 128 6.42 15.33 -5.82
C TYR A 128 5.63 14.79 -4.62
N THR A 129 5.24 15.69 -3.71
CA THR A 129 4.53 15.35 -2.47
C THR A 129 3.15 15.98 -2.45
N THR A 130 2.13 15.15 -2.15
CA THR A 130 0.76 15.61 -1.90
C THR A 130 0.27 15.14 -0.55
N THR A 131 -0.62 15.93 0.07
CA THR A 131 -1.22 15.59 1.36
C THR A 131 -2.73 15.79 1.31
N SER A 132 -3.48 14.85 1.89
CA SER A 132 -4.94 14.87 1.98
C SER A 132 -5.37 14.48 3.40
N PRO A 133 -6.49 15.02 3.94
CA PRO A 133 -7.00 14.55 5.22
C PRO A 133 -7.52 13.12 5.13
N ILE A 134 -7.48 12.40 6.26
CA ILE A 134 -8.26 11.18 6.48
C ILE A 134 -9.71 11.61 6.73
N VAL A 135 -10.64 11.14 5.90
CA VAL A 135 -12.06 11.52 5.97
C VAL A 135 -12.91 10.47 6.68
N SER A 136 -12.53 9.20 6.59
CA SER A 136 -13.28 8.11 7.23
C SER A 136 -12.44 7.21 8.13
N GLY A 137 -11.15 7.01 7.79
CA GLY A 137 -10.27 6.03 8.42
C GLY A 137 -10.43 4.59 7.89
N GLU A 138 -11.36 4.36 6.95
CA GLU A 138 -11.56 3.03 6.30
C GLU A 138 -10.58 2.77 5.16
N ILE A 139 -9.68 3.70 4.86
CA ILE A 139 -8.66 3.70 3.83
C ILE A 139 -9.24 3.81 2.40
N ALA A 140 -10.20 2.98 2.01
CA ALA A 140 -10.77 3.01 0.66
C ALA A 140 -11.45 4.35 0.34
N GLU A 141 -12.30 4.85 1.25
CA GLU A 141 -12.96 6.14 1.12
C GLU A 141 -11.96 7.29 1.19
N ASP A 142 -10.92 7.16 2.02
CA ASP A 142 -9.88 8.17 2.17
C ASP A 142 -9.07 8.32 0.88
N PHE A 143 -8.77 7.22 0.18
CA PHE A 143 -8.11 7.27 -1.12
C PHE A 143 -9.05 7.70 -2.26
N THR A 144 -10.34 7.38 -2.17
CA THR A 144 -11.35 7.95 -3.08
C THR A 144 -11.34 9.47 -2.99
N TYR A 145 -11.35 10.02 -1.77
CA TYR A 145 -11.25 11.46 -1.54
C TYR A 145 -9.89 12.03 -2.01
N TYR A 146 -8.77 11.33 -1.73
CA TYR A 146 -7.45 11.72 -2.19
C TYR A 146 -7.40 11.89 -3.71
N PHE A 147 -7.90 10.93 -4.48
CA PHE A 147 -7.91 11.02 -5.95
C PHE A 147 -8.75 12.20 -6.44
N ALA A 148 -9.92 12.43 -5.84
CA ALA A 148 -10.78 13.54 -6.24
C ALA A 148 -10.18 14.90 -5.87
N ALA A 149 -9.68 15.06 -4.66
CA ALA A 149 -9.23 16.36 -4.13
C ALA A 149 -7.79 16.71 -4.54
N SER A 150 -6.87 15.74 -4.52
CA SER A 150 -5.44 15.98 -4.76
C SER A 150 -5.01 15.69 -6.19
N GLU A 151 -5.56 14.64 -6.81
CA GLU A 151 -5.25 14.26 -8.19
C GLU A 151 -6.24 14.85 -9.22
N GLN A 152 -7.38 15.36 -8.76
CA GLN A 152 -8.47 15.88 -9.59
C GLN A 152 -9.02 14.84 -10.58
N VAL A 153 -8.97 13.55 -10.17
CA VAL A 153 -9.49 12.43 -10.95
C VAL A 153 -10.63 11.77 -10.16
N PRO A 154 -11.90 11.94 -10.57
CA PRO A 154 -13.00 11.22 -9.95
C PRO A 154 -12.76 9.72 -9.99
N SER A 155 -12.78 9.08 -8.82
CA SER A 155 -12.37 7.69 -8.69
C SER A 155 -13.28 6.95 -7.70
N ALA A 156 -13.40 5.64 -7.90
CA ALA A 156 -13.96 4.72 -6.90
C ALA A 156 -12.85 3.74 -6.47
N VAL A 157 -12.67 3.59 -5.15
CA VAL A 157 -11.68 2.69 -4.56
C VAL A 157 -12.39 1.67 -3.69
N SER A 158 -12.08 0.40 -3.87
CA SER A 158 -12.52 -0.67 -2.98
C SER A 158 -11.31 -1.47 -2.52
N LEU A 159 -11.20 -1.69 -1.22
CA LEU A 159 -10.10 -2.41 -0.58
C LEU A 159 -10.66 -3.39 0.44
N GLY A 160 -10.09 -4.57 0.52
CA GLY A 160 -10.52 -5.59 1.47
C GLY A 160 -9.37 -6.47 1.93
N VAL A 161 -9.37 -6.78 3.23
CA VAL A 161 -8.49 -7.77 3.85
C VAL A 161 -9.36 -8.63 4.77
N LEU A 162 -9.35 -9.94 4.55
CA LEU A 162 -10.03 -10.92 5.38
C LEU A 162 -8.99 -11.72 6.16
N VAL A 163 -9.13 -11.73 7.48
CA VAL A 163 -8.24 -12.40 8.41
C VAL A 163 -9.00 -13.54 9.09
N ASP A 164 -8.41 -14.72 9.15
CA ASP A 164 -8.98 -15.90 9.79
C ASP A 164 -8.79 -15.88 11.31
N THR A 165 -9.40 -16.82 11.99
CA THR A 165 -9.35 -16.98 13.45
C THR A 165 -7.95 -17.32 13.99
N ASP A 166 -7.08 -17.87 13.14
CA ASP A 166 -5.66 -18.12 13.43
C ASP A 166 -4.76 -16.90 13.15
N ASN A 167 -5.37 -15.76 12.83
CA ASN A 167 -4.76 -14.49 12.39
C ASN A 167 -4.13 -14.51 11.00
N SER A 168 -4.21 -15.60 10.23
CA SER A 168 -3.71 -15.61 8.85
C SER A 168 -4.56 -14.76 7.92
N VAL A 169 -3.95 -14.16 6.90
CA VAL A 169 -4.66 -13.43 5.85
C VAL A 169 -5.11 -14.42 4.78
N ILE A 170 -6.43 -14.60 4.66
CA ILE A 170 -7.02 -15.55 3.71
C ILE A 170 -7.51 -14.92 2.41
N ALA A 171 -7.76 -13.62 2.41
CA ALA A 171 -8.08 -12.88 1.18
C ALA A 171 -7.71 -11.41 1.35
N ALA A 172 -6.99 -10.85 0.38
CA ALA A 172 -6.73 -9.42 0.30
C ALA A 172 -6.67 -8.97 -1.16
N GLY A 173 -7.13 -7.76 -1.41
CA GLY A 173 -7.07 -7.13 -2.72
C GLY A 173 -7.94 -5.88 -2.81
N GLY A 174 -8.08 -5.37 -4.03
CA GLY A 174 -8.83 -4.15 -4.27
C GLY A 174 -8.98 -3.82 -5.74
N PHE A 175 -9.74 -2.76 -5.98
CA PHE A 175 -9.80 -2.12 -7.28
C PHE A 175 -9.78 -0.59 -7.16
N ILE A 176 -9.31 0.06 -8.21
CA ILE A 176 -9.45 1.49 -8.47
C ILE A 176 -10.08 1.65 -9.84
N LEU A 177 -11.17 2.40 -9.91
CA LEU A 177 -11.83 2.81 -11.14
C LEU A 177 -11.72 4.33 -11.25
N GLN A 178 -11.22 4.83 -12.36
CA GLN A 178 -10.99 6.26 -12.58
C GLN A 178 -11.75 6.75 -13.79
N VAL A 179 -12.54 7.78 -13.60
CA VAL A 179 -13.32 8.43 -14.68
C VAL A 179 -12.37 9.29 -15.51
N LEU A 180 -12.31 9.03 -16.82
CA LEU A 180 -11.50 9.81 -17.75
C LEU A 180 -12.29 11.01 -18.27
N PRO A 181 -11.63 12.07 -18.76
CA PRO A 181 -12.29 13.34 -19.13
C PRO A 181 -13.40 13.23 -20.19
N GLN A 182 -13.37 12.19 -21.00
CA GLN A 182 -14.38 11.93 -22.05
C GLN A 182 -15.58 11.12 -21.57
N ALA A 183 -15.62 10.74 -20.28
CA ALA A 183 -16.68 9.89 -19.77
C ALA A 183 -18.06 10.55 -19.81
N THR A 184 -19.06 9.78 -20.19
CA THR A 184 -20.45 10.22 -20.24
C THR A 184 -21.16 9.99 -18.90
N ASP A 185 -22.19 10.78 -18.61
CA ASP A 185 -23.05 10.59 -17.43
C ASP A 185 -23.71 9.19 -17.40
N ALA A 186 -23.99 8.65 -18.59
CA ALA A 186 -24.54 7.30 -18.72
C ALA A 186 -23.56 6.22 -18.21
N THR A 187 -22.28 6.34 -18.54
CA THR A 187 -21.22 5.46 -18.06
C THR A 187 -21.05 5.58 -16.55
N ILE A 188 -21.03 6.81 -16.02
CA ILE A 188 -20.92 7.05 -14.58
C ILE A 188 -22.07 6.40 -13.83
N THR A 189 -23.32 6.61 -14.30
CA THR A 189 -24.54 6.03 -13.69
C THR A 189 -24.51 4.50 -13.69
N LYS A 190 -24.06 3.87 -14.79
CA LYS A 190 -23.91 2.41 -14.85
C LYS A 190 -22.88 1.91 -13.81
N LEU A 191 -21.74 2.59 -13.76
CA LEU A 191 -20.65 2.22 -12.85
C LEU A 191 -21.08 2.34 -11.37
N GLU A 192 -21.74 3.43 -11.01
CA GLU A 192 -22.29 3.64 -9.67
C GLU A 192 -23.26 2.51 -9.26
N LYS A 193 -24.12 2.08 -10.19
CA LYS A 193 -25.05 0.98 -9.95
C LYS A 193 -24.32 -0.34 -9.69
N VAL A 194 -23.25 -0.65 -10.44
CA VAL A 194 -22.46 -1.87 -10.24
C VAL A 194 -21.73 -1.81 -8.90
N ILE A 195 -21.06 -0.68 -8.60
CA ILE A 195 -20.29 -0.50 -7.35
C ILE A 195 -21.21 -0.61 -6.11
N SER A 196 -22.43 -0.09 -6.19
CA SER A 196 -23.40 -0.15 -5.07
C SER A 196 -23.87 -1.57 -4.76
N ASN A 197 -23.80 -2.48 -5.72
CA ASN A 197 -24.33 -3.85 -5.58
C ASN A 197 -23.25 -4.93 -5.52
N ILE A 198 -21.98 -4.59 -5.76
CA ILE A 198 -20.89 -5.56 -5.75
C ILE A 198 -20.63 -6.09 -4.32
N LYS A 199 -20.38 -7.39 -4.22
CA LYS A 199 -19.91 -7.98 -2.95
C LYS A 199 -18.59 -7.33 -2.50
N PRO A 200 -18.30 -7.31 -1.19
CA PRO A 200 -16.98 -6.88 -0.71
C PRO A 200 -15.84 -7.59 -1.45
N ILE A 201 -14.83 -6.85 -1.87
CA ILE A 201 -13.74 -7.38 -2.69
C ILE A 201 -13.02 -8.56 -2.03
N SER A 202 -12.82 -8.52 -0.71
CA SER A 202 -12.22 -9.64 0.04
C SER A 202 -13.08 -10.91 -0.02
N THR A 203 -14.40 -10.78 -0.09
CA THR A 203 -15.32 -11.91 -0.25
C THR A 203 -15.15 -12.54 -1.64
N LEU A 204 -15.12 -11.74 -2.70
CA LEU A 204 -14.91 -12.23 -4.07
C LEU A 204 -13.58 -12.99 -4.20
N ILE A 205 -12.51 -12.44 -3.63
CA ILE A 205 -11.19 -13.09 -3.64
C ILE A 205 -11.21 -14.36 -2.81
N HIS A 206 -11.89 -14.38 -1.66
CA HIS A 206 -12.05 -15.59 -0.84
C HIS A 206 -12.84 -16.68 -1.55
N GLU A 207 -13.86 -16.32 -2.35
CA GLU A 207 -14.62 -17.21 -3.21
C GLU A 207 -13.78 -17.73 -4.41
N GLY A 208 -12.51 -17.33 -4.53
CA GLY A 208 -11.58 -17.77 -5.56
C GLY A 208 -11.60 -16.95 -6.84
N LYS A 209 -12.28 -15.81 -6.87
CA LYS A 209 -12.33 -14.94 -8.04
C LYS A 209 -10.96 -14.37 -8.37
N THR A 210 -10.62 -14.44 -9.65
CA THR A 210 -9.42 -13.80 -10.21
C THR A 210 -9.64 -12.30 -10.45
N PRO A 211 -8.58 -11.49 -10.58
CA PRO A 211 -8.72 -10.09 -10.99
C PRO A 211 -9.49 -9.91 -12.30
N GLU A 212 -9.34 -10.83 -13.27
CA GLU A 212 -10.12 -10.83 -14.51
C GLU A 212 -11.61 -11.08 -14.25
N GLU A 213 -11.98 -12.10 -13.47
CA GLU A 213 -13.37 -12.38 -13.12
C GLU A 213 -14.02 -11.25 -12.30
N ILE A 214 -13.22 -10.51 -11.51
CA ILE A 214 -13.68 -9.32 -10.81
C ILE A 214 -13.93 -8.19 -11.82
N ALA A 215 -13.06 -8.03 -12.81
CA ALA A 215 -13.27 -7.07 -13.90
C ALA A 215 -14.51 -7.43 -14.72
N ASP A 216 -14.77 -8.72 -15.00
CA ASP A 216 -15.99 -9.20 -15.65
C ASP A 216 -17.26 -8.79 -14.87
N ILE A 217 -17.22 -8.90 -13.52
CA ILE A 217 -18.33 -8.46 -12.65
C ILE A 217 -18.50 -6.93 -12.70
N LEU A 218 -17.39 -6.17 -12.65
CA LEU A 218 -17.41 -4.71 -12.68
C LEU A 218 -17.92 -4.14 -14.00
N PHE A 219 -17.68 -4.86 -15.10
CA PHE A 219 -17.99 -4.42 -16.46
C PHE A 219 -19.04 -5.32 -17.15
N GLU A 220 -19.88 -6.00 -16.34
CA GLU A 220 -20.93 -6.89 -16.86
C GLU A 220 -21.78 -6.19 -17.94
N GLY A 221 -21.90 -6.84 -19.11
CA GLY A 221 -22.62 -6.30 -20.27
C GLY A 221 -21.81 -5.31 -21.12
N GLU A 222 -20.54 -5.06 -20.82
CA GLU A 222 -19.65 -4.26 -21.66
C GLU A 222 -18.69 -5.16 -22.43
N GLU A 223 -18.93 -5.29 -23.74
CA GLU A 223 -18.13 -6.15 -24.62
C GLU A 223 -16.70 -5.61 -24.88
N ASN A 224 -16.43 -4.35 -24.51
CA ASN A 224 -15.24 -3.59 -24.94
C ASN A 224 -14.29 -3.19 -23.82
N TYR A 225 -14.27 -3.87 -22.64
CA TYR A 225 -13.16 -3.65 -21.74
C TYR A 225 -11.92 -4.43 -22.19
N ARG A 226 -10.74 -3.86 -21.99
CA ARG A 226 -9.48 -4.48 -22.41
C ARG A 226 -8.41 -4.34 -21.34
N ILE A 227 -7.73 -5.42 -21.07
CA ILE A 227 -6.56 -5.46 -20.19
C ILE A 227 -5.36 -4.99 -21.00
N LEU A 228 -4.69 -3.94 -20.52
CA LEU A 228 -3.50 -3.37 -21.15
C LEU A 228 -2.21 -3.95 -20.60
N ARG A 229 -2.20 -4.30 -19.30
CA ARG A 229 -1.03 -4.85 -18.63
C ARG A 229 -1.43 -5.73 -17.46
N LYS A 230 -0.60 -6.76 -17.23
CA LYS A 230 -0.67 -7.64 -16.07
C LYS A 230 0.71 -7.68 -15.42
N ASN A 231 0.77 -7.44 -14.11
CA ASN A 231 2.00 -7.43 -13.33
C ASN A 231 1.87 -8.41 -12.17
N ASP A 232 2.91 -9.16 -11.88
CA ASP A 232 3.01 -9.89 -10.61
C ASP A 232 3.04 -8.89 -9.45
N VAL A 233 2.50 -9.28 -8.30
CA VAL A 233 2.56 -8.50 -7.06
C VAL A 233 3.35 -9.30 -6.05
N VAL A 234 4.43 -8.70 -5.53
CA VAL A 234 5.35 -9.38 -4.62
C VAL A 234 5.81 -8.46 -3.49
N PHE A 235 6.05 -9.05 -2.32
CA PHE A 235 6.79 -8.37 -1.27
C PHE A 235 8.25 -8.30 -1.67
N LYS A 236 8.79 -7.08 -1.86
CA LYS A 236 10.20 -6.89 -2.13
C LYS A 236 10.73 -5.62 -1.50
N CYS A 237 11.64 -5.77 -0.55
CA CYS A 237 12.34 -4.66 0.08
C CYS A 237 13.66 -4.39 -0.62
N THR A 238 13.96 -3.12 -0.84
CA THR A 238 15.19 -2.66 -1.47
C THR A 238 16.26 -2.24 -0.46
N CYS A 239 16.13 -2.63 0.83
CA CYS A 239 17.15 -2.34 1.83
C CYS A 239 18.43 -3.14 1.56
N SER A 240 19.57 -2.56 1.92
CA SER A 240 20.88 -3.21 1.87
C SER A 240 21.79 -2.65 2.95
N LYS A 241 22.88 -3.36 3.25
CA LYS A 241 23.89 -2.89 4.21
C LYS A 241 24.51 -1.56 3.78
N GLU A 242 24.73 -1.37 2.47
CA GLU A 242 25.28 -0.15 1.88
C GLU A 242 24.35 1.04 2.13
N ARG A 243 23.03 0.88 1.90
CA ARG A 243 22.03 1.93 2.18
C ARG A 243 22.00 2.32 3.66
N TYR A 244 22.23 1.35 4.57
CA TYR A 244 22.31 1.65 5.99
C TYR A 244 23.64 2.34 6.35
N LYS A 245 24.77 2.03 5.67
CA LYS A 245 26.02 2.80 5.78
C LYS A 245 25.79 4.28 5.41
N ASP A 246 25.15 4.53 4.28
CA ASP A 246 24.82 5.90 3.84
C ASP A 246 23.92 6.61 4.85
N ALA A 247 22.93 5.91 5.39
CA ALA A 247 22.05 6.47 6.42
C ALA A 247 22.79 6.78 7.73
N LEU A 248 23.72 5.93 8.17
CA LEU A 248 24.54 6.15 9.36
C LEU A 248 25.39 7.42 9.22
N VAL A 249 25.95 7.68 8.03
CA VAL A 249 26.71 8.91 7.75
C VAL A 249 25.87 10.18 7.97
N THR A 250 24.55 10.11 7.72
CA THR A 250 23.64 11.27 7.92
C THR A 250 23.34 11.59 9.38
N LEU A 251 23.65 10.70 10.32
CA LEU A 251 23.47 10.95 11.77
C LEU A 251 24.43 12.01 12.31
N GLY A 252 25.57 12.21 11.62
CA GLY A 252 26.59 13.15 12.03
C GLY A 252 27.65 12.53 12.95
N ARG A 253 28.69 13.35 13.24
CA ARG A 253 29.91 12.91 13.95
C ARG A 253 29.63 12.42 15.35
N GLU A 254 28.86 13.17 16.15
CA GLU A 254 28.62 12.87 17.57
C GLU A 254 27.96 11.48 17.76
N GLU A 255 26.94 11.17 16.97
CA GLU A 255 26.24 9.87 17.01
C GLU A 255 27.15 8.72 16.55
N LEU A 256 27.95 8.91 15.49
CA LEU A 256 28.90 7.90 15.03
C LEU A 256 30.02 7.67 16.06
N GLU A 257 30.49 8.70 16.75
CA GLU A 257 31.44 8.58 17.87
C GLU A 257 30.86 7.73 19.01
N SER A 258 29.58 7.96 19.34
CA SER A 258 28.87 7.15 20.35
C SER A 258 28.79 5.67 19.92
N LEU A 259 28.32 5.42 18.68
CA LEU A 259 28.23 4.07 18.14
C LEU A 259 29.58 3.36 18.03
N SER A 260 30.66 4.08 17.80
CA SER A 260 32.02 3.53 17.73
C SER A 260 32.55 3.01 19.07
N GLN A 261 31.89 3.32 20.19
CA GLN A 261 32.24 2.76 21.50
C GLN A 261 31.61 1.37 21.74
N GLU A 262 30.59 1.01 20.97
CA GLU A 262 29.93 -0.29 21.08
C GLU A 262 30.72 -1.36 20.31
N GLU A 263 30.69 -2.62 20.78
CA GLU A 263 31.35 -3.74 20.07
C GLU A 263 30.72 -4.03 18.71
N SER A 264 29.38 -3.85 18.62
CA SER A 264 28.63 -3.98 17.39
C SER A 264 27.33 -3.18 17.43
N THR A 265 26.90 -2.65 16.31
CA THR A 265 25.62 -1.97 16.14
C THR A 265 24.70 -2.80 15.25
N GLU A 266 23.51 -3.14 15.75
CA GLU A 266 22.46 -3.83 14.96
C GLU A 266 21.43 -2.80 14.47
N LEU A 267 21.21 -2.75 13.16
CA LEU A 267 20.11 -2.01 12.54
C LEU A 267 19.11 -2.97 11.95
N VAL A 268 17.81 -2.72 12.21
CA VAL A 268 16.71 -3.56 11.74
C VAL A 268 15.87 -2.79 10.73
N CYS A 269 15.68 -3.36 9.55
CA CYS A 269 14.84 -2.73 8.53
C CYS A 269 13.39 -2.63 9.02
N ALA A 270 12.83 -1.42 8.99
CA ALA A 270 11.44 -1.19 9.38
C ALA A 270 10.46 -1.99 8.51
N PHE A 271 10.73 -2.13 7.21
CA PHE A 271 9.84 -2.79 6.25
C PHE A 271 9.92 -4.32 6.29
N CYS A 272 11.14 -4.90 6.20
CA CYS A 272 11.28 -6.36 6.03
C CYS A 272 11.81 -7.09 7.26
N LYS A 273 12.21 -6.36 8.32
CA LYS A 273 12.81 -6.89 9.54
C LYS A 273 14.16 -7.56 9.35
N GLU A 274 14.80 -7.39 8.19
CA GLU A 274 16.18 -7.82 7.97
C GLU A 274 17.12 -7.09 8.91
N LYS A 275 18.09 -7.81 9.46
CA LYS A 275 19.05 -7.31 10.43
C LYS A 275 20.40 -7.08 9.79
N TYR A 276 20.96 -5.91 9.99
CA TYR A 276 22.28 -5.51 9.52
C TYR A 276 23.18 -5.24 10.71
N HIS A 277 24.29 -5.97 10.78
CA HIS A 277 25.28 -5.82 11.83
C HIS A 277 26.46 -5.03 11.29
N PHE A 278 26.88 -4.03 12.04
CA PHE A 278 28.06 -3.21 11.80
C PHE A 278 29.04 -3.42 12.94
N THR A 279 30.28 -3.78 12.60
CA THR A 279 31.35 -3.89 13.59
C THR A 279 31.84 -2.52 14.01
N LYS A 280 32.57 -2.48 15.12
CA LYS A 280 33.22 -1.25 15.60
C LYS A 280 34.15 -0.64 14.55
N GLU A 281 34.89 -1.48 13.82
CA GLU A 281 35.80 -1.07 12.77
C GLU A 281 35.04 -0.41 11.62
N GLU A 282 33.92 -0.99 11.20
CA GLU A 282 33.07 -0.42 10.14
C GLU A 282 32.52 0.95 10.52
N ILE A 283 32.07 1.14 11.77
CA ILE A 283 31.58 2.45 12.28
C ILE A 283 32.74 3.45 12.36
N THR A 284 33.93 3.03 12.82
CA THR A 284 35.11 3.88 12.90
C THR A 284 35.56 4.36 11.51
N GLU A 285 35.52 3.47 10.51
CA GLU A 285 35.81 3.83 9.11
C GLU A 285 34.82 4.89 8.57
N LEU A 286 33.53 4.76 8.90
CA LEU A 286 32.52 5.77 8.51
C LEU A 286 32.82 7.12 9.17
N LEU A 287 33.22 7.11 10.44
CA LEU A 287 33.57 8.33 11.19
C LEU A 287 34.80 9.04 10.62
N GLU A 288 35.85 8.29 10.22
CA GLU A 288 37.06 8.83 9.61
C GLU A 288 36.81 9.45 8.23
N ASN A 289 35.83 8.88 7.48
CA ASN A 289 35.45 9.37 6.15
C ASN A 289 34.46 10.55 6.18
N LEU A 290 33.97 10.94 7.35
CA LEU A 290 33.17 12.17 7.53
C LEU A 290 34.06 13.41 7.36
N LYS A 291 33.89 14.10 6.24
CA LYS A 291 34.57 15.39 5.97
C LYS A 291 33.88 16.56 6.66
#